data_92b81cb2af185f1b66c0ddfd5ab5e80e
#
_entry.id   92b81cb2af185f1b66c0ddfd5ab5e80e
#
_cell.length_a   1.000
_cell.length_b   1.000
_cell.length_c   1.000
_cell.angle_alpha   90.00
_cell.angle_beta   90.00
_cell.angle_gamma   90.00
#
_symmetry.space_group_name_H-M   'P 1'
#
loop_
_entity.id
_entity.type
_entity.pdbx_description
1 polymer ?
#
loop_
_entity_poly.entity_id
_entity_poly.type
_entity_poly.pdbx_seq_one_letter_code
_entity_poly.pdbx_strand_id
1 'polypeptide(L)'
;MFKNLVIFIDIYLMRKLQLIIFFVLSFNANLRAQDSVLYSKEFRLYEGIYINYEDLRFNWPIDKEKIITNLPKEQLDFFSKLVESDMIEYKERDGSVINIKTEKIWGYCQNNVIFINQENSFFRIPVFGAISSFIGAVAVINHSPGFDPFMNTPSNSTAHSIKEFRPFLFDFYSGDITEFSLEKLEEYLSHDISLVSEFKQLRKKKKKEYAAKYIRLFNEKHPVFFPKG
;
A
#
# COMPACT_ATOMS: atom_id res chain seq x y z
N MET A 1 -66.40 -4.39 -18.88
CA MET A 1 -65.88 -4.82 -17.57
C MET A 1 -64.37 -5.06 -17.59
N PHE A 2 -63.79 -5.65 -18.62
CA PHE A 2 -62.35 -5.94 -18.70
C PHE A 2 -61.40 -4.71 -18.79
N LYS A 3 -61.80 -3.63 -19.44
CA LYS A 3 -60.95 -2.41 -19.58
C LYS A 3 -60.60 -1.74 -18.26
N ASN A 4 -61.54 -1.73 -17.31
CA ASN A 4 -61.28 -1.10 -16.00
C ASN A 4 -60.35 -1.95 -15.09
N LEU A 5 -60.33 -3.27 -15.32
CA LEU A 5 -59.44 -4.17 -14.58
C LEU A 5 -57.97 -4.00 -15.02
N VAL A 6 -57.73 -3.82 -16.31
CA VAL A 6 -56.38 -3.59 -16.86
C VAL A 6 -55.79 -2.27 -16.35
N ILE A 7 -56.56 -1.19 -16.34
CA ILE A 7 -56.14 0.11 -15.82
C ILE A 7 -55.79 0.04 -14.32
N PHE A 8 -56.54 -0.74 -13.55
CA PHE A 8 -56.27 -0.92 -12.12
C PHE A 8 -54.96 -1.69 -11.87
N ILE A 9 -54.66 -2.68 -12.70
CA ILE A 9 -53.40 -3.45 -12.62
C ILE A 9 -52.21 -2.58 -12.98
N ASP A 10 -52.33 -1.75 -14.03
CA ASP A 10 -51.24 -0.85 -14.44
C ASP A 10 -50.94 0.22 -13.38
N ILE A 11 -51.95 0.82 -12.77
CA ILE A 11 -51.79 1.79 -11.68
C ILE A 11 -51.14 1.13 -10.45
N TYR A 12 -51.52 -0.09 -10.12
CA TYR A 12 -50.94 -0.82 -9.00
C TYR A 12 -49.45 -1.19 -9.24
N LEU A 13 -49.11 -1.64 -10.46
CA LEU A 13 -47.73 -1.91 -10.87
C LEU A 13 -46.87 -0.65 -10.84
N MET A 14 -47.39 0.46 -11.39
CA MET A 14 -46.68 1.76 -11.38
C MET A 14 -46.42 2.25 -9.97
N ARG A 15 -47.35 2.12 -9.04
CA ARG A 15 -47.13 2.48 -7.62
C ARG A 15 -46.10 1.60 -6.95
N LYS A 16 -46.09 0.30 -7.21
CA LYS A 16 -45.04 -0.61 -6.69
C LYS A 16 -43.67 -0.26 -7.27
N LEU A 17 -43.58 0.04 -8.56
CA LEU A 17 -42.33 0.44 -9.21
C LEU A 17 -41.80 1.76 -8.62
N GLN A 18 -42.65 2.75 -8.39
CA GLN A 18 -42.28 4.01 -7.74
C GLN A 18 -41.79 3.82 -6.30
N LEU A 19 -42.41 2.92 -5.52
CA LEU A 19 -41.94 2.59 -4.18
C LEU A 19 -40.56 1.90 -4.18
N ILE A 20 -40.33 1.00 -5.14
CA ILE A 20 -39.01 0.35 -5.30
C ILE A 20 -37.93 1.35 -5.69
N ILE A 21 -38.23 2.24 -6.65
CA ILE A 21 -37.30 3.30 -7.07
C ILE A 21 -37.01 4.26 -5.89
N PHE A 22 -38.02 4.64 -5.13
CA PHE A 22 -37.84 5.49 -3.94
C PHE A 22 -37.01 4.80 -2.86
N PHE A 23 -37.21 3.49 -2.65
CA PHE A 23 -36.40 2.71 -1.70
C PHE A 23 -34.94 2.56 -2.15
N VAL A 24 -34.70 2.32 -3.44
CA VAL A 24 -33.35 2.27 -4.02
C VAL A 24 -32.65 3.62 -3.94
N LEU A 25 -33.36 4.72 -4.19
CA LEU A 25 -32.80 6.07 -4.07
C LEU A 25 -32.52 6.46 -2.61
N SER A 26 -33.36 6.04 -1.66
CA SER A 26 -33.14 6.30 -0.22
C SER A 26 -31.96 5.50 0.34
N PHE A 27 -31.66 4.32 -0.21
CA PHE A 27 -30.52 3.52 0.22
C PHE A 27 -29.18 4.15 -0.19
N ASN A 28 -29.15 4.90 -1.30
CA ASN A 28 -27.95 5.59 -1.75
C ASN A 28 -27.67 6.90 -1.00
N ALA A 29 -28.65 7.46 -0.27
CA ALA A 29 -28.46 8.70 0.48
C ALA A 29 -27.65 8.55 1.78
N ASN A 30 -27.34 7.31 2.21
CA ASN A 30 -26.52 7.03 3.39
C ASN A 30 -25.04 6.78 3.07
N LEU A 31 -24.57 7.06 1.86
CA LEU A 31 -23.14 7.24 1.61
C LEU A 31 -22.72 8.49 2.38
N ARG A 32 -22.42 8.32 3.67
CA ARG A 32 -21.72 9.34 4.46
C ARG A 32 -20.46 9.66 3.67
N ALA A 33 -20.38 10.88 3.18
CA ALA A 33 -19.10 11.41 2.74
C ALA A 33 -18.16 11.27 3.95
N GLN A 34 -17.28 10.30 3.91
CA GLN A 34 -16.32 10.10 4.98
C GLN A 34 -15.42 11.33 4.94
N ASP A 35 -15.52 12.17 5.97
CA ASP A 35 -14.65 13.33 6.10
C ASP A 35 -13.21 12.84 5.91
N SER A 36 -12.53 13.40 4.93
CA SER A 36 -11.17 13.02 4.61
C SER A 36 -10.22 14.19 4.84
N VAL A 37 -9.03 13.91 5.30
CA VAL A 37 -7.99 14.90 5.57
C VAL A 37 -6.89 14.73 4.53
N LEU A 38 -6.51 15.85 3.91
CA LEU A 38 -5.41 15.89 2.95
C LEU A 38 -4.08 15.53 3.62
N TYR A 39 -3.34 14.60 3.04
CA TYR A 39 -1.95 14.36 3.41
C TYR A 39 -1.09 15.55 2.99
N SER A 40 -0.70 16.35 3.96
CA SER A 40 0.11 17.55 3.81
C SER A 40 1.36 17.47 4.70
N LYS A 41 2.19 18.50 4.67
CA LYS A 41 3.36 18.57 5.57
C LYS A 41 2.98 18.65 7.05
N GLU A 42 1.80 19.13 7.34
CA GLU A 42 1.24 19.25 8.70
C GLU A 42 0.58 17.95 9.17
N PHE A 43 0.19 17.07 8.22
CA PHE A 43 -0.44 15.80 8.55
C PHE A 43 0.56 14.90 9.29
N ARG A 44 0.05 14.21 10.30
CA ARG A 44 0.83 13.24 11.07
C ARG A 44 0.18 11.86 10.94
N LEU A 45 0.95 10.94 10.41
CA LEU A 45 0.59 9.52 10.47
C LEU A 45 0.68 9.05 11.93
N TYR A 46 -0.25 8.19 12.33
CA TYR A 46 -0.14 7.55 13.64
C TYR A 46 1.04 6.59 13.64
N GLU A 47 1.85 6.70 14.69
CA GLU A 47 2.98 5.79 14.88
C GLU A 47 2.50 4.42 15.32
N GLY A 48 3.05 3.36 14.73
CA GLY A 48 2.67 2.00 15.06
C GLY A 48 2.90 1.01 13.93
N ILE A 49 2.43 -0.21 14.17
CA ILE A 49 2.53 -1.33 13.23
C ILE A 49 1.28 -1.38 12.36
N TYR A 50 1.44 -1.42 11.06
CA TYR A 50 0.40 -1.72 10.08
C TYR A 50 0.49 -3.19 9.69
N ILE A 51 -0.51 -3.99 10.08
CA ILE A 51 -0.52 -5.44 9.77
C ILE A 51 -0.72 -5.65 8.28
N ASN A 52 -1.60 -4.86 7.68
CA ASN A 52 -1.93 -4.94 6.26
C ASN A 52 -1.98 -3.53 5.64
N TYR A 53 -2.15 -3.47 4.33
CA TYR A 53 -2.24 -2.21 3.59
C TYR A 53 -3.47 -1.37 4.00
N GLU A 54 -4.60 -2.00 4.31
CA GLU A 54 -5.81 -1.29 4.73
C GLU A 54 -5.59 -0.51 6.04
N ASP A 55 -4.79 -1.06 6.96
CA ASP A 55 -4.44 -0.35 8.21
C ASP A 55 -3.69 0.96 7.91
N LEU A 56 -2.78 0.96 6.92
CA LEU A 56 -2.15 2.19 6.46
C LEU A 56 -3.17 3.13 5.82
N ARG A 57 -4.02 2.61 4.93
CA ARG A 57 -5.01 3.40 4.20
C ARG A 57 -5.98 4.13 5.13
N PHE A 58 -6.31 3.50 6.24
CA PHE A 58 -7.15 4.09 7.29
C PHE A 58 -6.35 4.82 8.38
N ASN A 59 -5.01 4.83 8.30
CA ASN A 59 -4.13 5.36 9.32
C ASN A 59 -4.45 4.76 10.72
N TRP A 60 -4.60 3.45 10.78
CA TRP A 60 -5.03 2.67 11.95
C TRP A 60 -3.97 1.65 12.38
N PRO A 61 -2.79 2.08 12.82
CA PRO A 61 -1.76 1.15 13.25
C PRO A 61 -2.08 0.56 14.64
N ILE A 62 -1.40 -0.52 14.96
CA ILE A 62 -1.28 -0.96 16.34
C ILE A 62 -0.35 -0.01 17.06
N ASP A 63 -0.90 0.73 18.00
CA ASP A 63 -0.18 1.68 18.84
C ASP A 63 0.87 0.96 19.71
N LYS A 64 2.00 1.62 19.97
CA LYS A 64 3.08 1.11 20.83
C LYS A 64 2.60 0.70 22.23
N GLU A 65 1.56 1.37 22.77
CA GLU A 65 1.02 1.05 24.09
C GLU A 65 0.36 -0.33 24.14
N LYS A 66 -0.15 -0.82 23.00
CA LYS A 66 -0.74 -2.14 22.90
C LYS A 66 0.29 -3.25 22.75
N ILE A 67 1.53 -2.93 22.38
CA ILE A 67 2.59 -3.91 22.14
C ILE A 67 3.12 -4.43 23.48
N ILE A 68 3.22 -5.75 23.59
CA ILE A 68 3.76 -6.44 24.75
C ILE A 68 5.22 -6.75 24.44
N THR A 69 6.14 -6.08 25.13
CA THR A 69 7.58 -6.22 24.91
C THR A 69 8.35 -5.70 26.11
N ASN A 70 9.59 -6.16 26.26
CA ASN A 70 10.56 -5.61 27.21
C ASN A 70 11.36 -4.43 26.66
N LEU A 71 11.15 -4.05 25.40
CA LEU A 71 11.80 -2.88 24.82
C LEU A 71 11.26 -1.59 25.44
N PRO A 72 12.13 -0.62 25.79
CA PRO A 72 11.67 0.68 26.27
C PRO A 72 10.90 1.42 25.17
N LYS A 73 9.63 1.73 25.44
CA LYS A 73 8.71 2.35 24.47
C LYS A 73 9.05 3.80 24.12
N GLU A 74 9.85 4.47 24.93
CA GLU A 74 10.27 5.86 24.77
C GLU A 74 11.41 6.04 23.76
N GLN A 75 12.03 4.94 23.34
CA GLN A 75 13.13 5.00 22.36
C GLN A 75 12.63 5.48 21.00
N LEU A 76 13.40 6.39 20.38
CA LEU A 76 13.08 6.93 19.04
C LEU A 76 13.10 5.86 17.95
N ASP A 77 13.83 4.76 18.17
CA ASP A 77 13.99 3.63 17.26
C ASP A 77 13.18 2.39 17.69
N PHE A 78 12.17 2.58 18.55
CA PHE A 78 11.37 1.50 19.14
C PHE A 78 10.84 0.52 18.10
N PHE A 79 10.16 1.00 17.07
CA PHE A 79 9.57 0.09 16.06
C PHE A 79 10.64 -0.57 15.20
N SER A 80 11.73 0.10 14.88
CA SER A 80 12.82 -0.53 14.11
C SER A 80 13.49 -1.66 14.88
N LYS A 81 13.62 -1.54 16.21
CA LYS A 81 14.12 -2.63 17.07
C LYS A 81 13.08 -3.73 17.28
N LEU A 82 11.82 -3.36 17.39
CA LEU A 82 10.73 -4.31 17.57
C LEU A 82 10.63 -5.30 16.40
N VAL A 83 10.77 -4.80 15.17
CA VAL A 83 10.67 -5.64 13.96
C VAL A 83 11.93 -6.47 13.68
N GLU A 84 12.98 -6.38 14.51
CA GLU A 84 14.11 -7.31 14.48
C GLU A 84 13.77 -8.68 15.10
N SER A 85 12.69 -8.75 15.90
CA SER A 85 12.19 -10.01 16.46
C SER A 85 11.33 -10.76 15.43
N ASP A 86 11.34 -12.10 15.50
CA ASP A 86 10.53 -12.95 14.61
C ASP A 86 9.02 -12.80 14.85
N MET A 87 8.63 -12.44 16.08
CA MET A 87 7.24 -12.39 16.55
C MET A 87 6.99 -11.09 17.31
N ILE A 88 5.83 -10.51 17.07
CA ILE A 88 5.32 -9.36 17.82
C ILE A 88 4.05 -9.78 18.54
N GLU A 89 3.99 -9.47 19.83
CA GLU A 89 2.85 -9.72 20.68
C GLU A 89 2.14 -8.41 21.01
N TYR A 90 0.82 -8.37 20.86
CA TYR A 90 0.04 -7.16 21.15
C TYR A 90 -1.34 -7.49 21.71
N LYS A 91 -1.96 -6.51 22.40
CA LYS A 91 -3.32 -6.60 22.94
C LYS A 91 -4.33 -6.01 21.97
N GLU A 92 -5.36 -6.80 21.64
CA GLU A 92 -6.56 -6.31 20.95
C GLU A 92 -7.43 -5.43 21.86
N ARG A 93 -8.50 -4.83 21.26
CA ARG A 93 -9.44 -3.97 22.00
C ARG A 93 -10.24 -4.73 23.05
N ASP A 94 -10.51 -6.00 22.85
CA ASP A 94 -11.21 -6.91 23.77
C ASP A 94 -10.31 -7.46 24.89
N GLY A 95 -9.01 -7.12 24.87
CA GLY A 95 -8.01 -7.57 25.83
C GLY A 95 -7.33 -8.90 25.46
N SER A 96 -7.74 -9.54 24.36
CA SER A 96 -7.06 -10.73 23.85
C SER A 96 -5.63 -10.42 23.41
N VAL A 97 -4.75 -11.40 23.56
CA VAL A 97 -3.34 -11.29 23.19
C VAL A 97 -3.14 -12.00 21.86
N ILE A 98 -2.62 -11.27 20.89
CA ILE A 98 -2.34 -11.77 19.54
C ILE A 98 -0.83 -11.82 19.33
N ASN A 99 -0.37 -12.90 18.70
CA ASN A 99 1.00 -13.08 18.25
C ASN A 99 1.02 -13.06 16.72
N ILE A 100 1.81 -12.17 16.14
CA ILE A 100 1.99 -12.07 14.69
C ILE A 100 3.45 -12.23 14.33
N LYS A 101 3.73 -13.00 13.27
CA LYS A 101 5.07 -13.05 12.70
C LYS A 101 5.42 -11.72 12.04
N THR A 102 6.63 -11.24 12.30
CA THR A 102 7.12 -9.98 11.75
C THR A 102 7.14 -9.98 10.21
N GLU A 103 7.40 -11.12 9.59
CA GLU A 103 7.33 -11.31 8.14
C GLU A 103 5.94 -11.02 7.52
N LYS A 104 4.86 -11.11 8.32
CA LYS A 104 3.47 -10.88 7.89
C LYS A 104 3.01 -9.44 8.07
N ILE A 105 3.81 -8.60 8.68
CA ILE A 105 3.49 -7.19 8.87
C ILE A 105 3.73 -6.45 7.55
N TRP A 106 2.77 -5.64 7.13
CA TRP A 106 2.91 -4.79 5.95
C TRP A 106 3.99 -3.72 6.13
N GLY A 107 4.05 -3.11 7.32
CA GLY A 107 5.00 -2.06 7.61
C GLY A 107 4.77 -1.41 8.97
N TYR A 108 5.49 -0.33 9.21
CA TYR A 108 5.30 0.50 10.41
C TYR A 108 5.55 1.98 10.11
N CYS A 109 4.98 2.85 10.96
CA CYS A 109 5.29 4.27 10.97
C CYS A 109 6.08 4.64 12.22
N GLN A 110 7.18 5.35 12.04
CA GLN A 110 8.02 5.86 13.11
C GLN A 110 8.53 7.25 12.76
N ASN A 111 8.37 8.22 13.65
CA ASN A 111 8.75 9.63 13.42
C ASN A 111 8.13 10.21 12.12
N ASN A 112 6.85 9.90 11.87
CA ASN A 112 6.12 10.29 10.66
C ASN A 112 6.74 9.78 9.34
N VAL A 113 7.49 8.68 9.40
CA VAL A 113 8.10 8.02 8.24
C VAL A 113 7.57 6.60 8.14
N ILE A 114 7.12 6.21 6.95
CA ILE A 114 6.65 4.86 6.66
C ILE A 114 7.83 3.98 6.29
N PHE A 115 7.85 2.80 6.88
CA PHE A 115 8.74 1.70 6.55
C PHE A 115 7.90 0.53 6.06
N ILE A 116 8.13 0.07 4.85
CA ILE A 116 7.38 -0.99 4.18
C ILE A 116 8.16 -2.30 4.21
N ASN A 117 7.48 -3.41 4.45
CA ASN A 117 8.10 -4.73 4.41
C ASN A 117 8.25 -5.20 2.96
N GLN A 118 9.47 -5.56 2.61
CA GLN A 118 9.80 -6.20 1.34
C GLN A 118 10.85 -7.29 1.60
N GLU A 119 10.55 -8.54 1.24
CA GLU A 119 11.44 -9.69 1.47
C GLU A 119 11.92 -9.80 2.93
N ASN A 120 11.00 -9.67 3.88
CA ASN A 120 11.25 -9.75 5.33
C ASN A 120 12.29 -8.71 5.82
N SER A 121 12.33 -7.57 5.17
CA SER A 121 13.13 -6.41 5.57
C SER A 121 12.30 -5.14 5.41
N PHE A 122 12.52 -4.17 6.28
CA PHE A 122 11.74 -2.94 6.29
C PHE A 122 12.53 -1.81 5.64
N PHE A 123 11.92 -1.20 4.62
CA PHE A 123 12.53 -0.15 3.81
C PHE A 123 11.79 1.16 3.95
N ARG A 124 12.55 2.22 4.16
CA ARG A 124 12.01 3.58 4.29
C ARG A 124 11.40 4.04 2.98
N ILE A 125 10.19 4.61 3.03
CA ILE A 125 9.61 5.41 1.95
C ILE A 125 10.06 6.87 2.15
N PRO A 126 10.97 7.39 1.33
CA PRO A 126 11.54 8.72 1.54
C PRO A 126 10.56 9.86 1.22
N VAL A 127 9.68 9.64 0.25
CA VAL A 127 8.61 10.57 -0.15
C VAL A 127 7.34 9.77 -0.34
N PHE A 128 6.39 10.00 0.55
CA PHE A 128 5.08 9.35 0.50
C PHE A 128 4.09 10.19 -0.31
N GLY A 129 3.28 9.53 -1.12
CA GLY A 129 2.26 10.16 -1.97
C GLY A 129 1.43 9.11 -2.71
N ALA A 130 0.64 9.53 -3.68
CA ALA A 130 -0.16 8.63 -4.52
C ALA A 130 0.73 7.58 -5.20
N ILE A 131 1.88 8.02 -5.70
CA ILE A 131 2.96 7.13 -6.13
C ILE A 131 4.17 7.41 -5.24
N SER A 132 4.68 6.38 -4.59
CA SER A 132 5.90 6.46 -3.79
C SER A 132 7.00 5.62 -4.41
N SER A 133 8.27 6.02 -4.24
CA SER A 133 9.40 5.20 -4.67
C SER A 133 10.35 4.96 -3.51
N PHE A 134 10.89 3.76 -3.42
CA PHE A 134 11.82 3.36 -2.39
C PHE A 134 12.83 2.34 -2.93
N ILE A 135 13.91 2.12 -2.18
CA ILE A 135 14.86 1.02 -2.47
C ILE A 135 14.44 -0.15 -1.60
N GLY A 136 14.14 -1.28 -2.23
CA GLY A 136 13.79 -2.54 -1.59
C GLY A 136 14.78 -3.64 -1.94
N ALA A 137 14.61 -4.84 -1.37
CA ALA A 137 15.41 -6.01 -1.66
C ALA A 137 14.67 -7.01 -2.55
N VAL A 138 15.41 -7.70 -3.40
CA VAL A 138 14.95 -8.86 -4.18
C VAL A 138 15.89 -10.02 -3.89
N ALA A 139 15.31 -11.18 -3.58
CA ALA A 139 16.10 -12.41 -3.46
C ALA A 139 16.45 -12.92 -4.87
N VAL A 140 17.74 -12.98 -5.18
CA VAL A 140 18.24 -13.49 -6.47
C VAL A 140 19.02 -14.77 -6.21
N ILE A 141 18.69 -15.82 -6.95
CA ILE A 141 19.42 -17.08 -6.89
C ILE A 141 20.62 -16.99 -7.83
N ASN A 142 21.81 -16.94 -7.25
CA ASN A 142 23.06 -17.00 -8.00
C ASN A 142 23.54 -18.45 -8.10
N HIS A 143 23.65 -18.93 -9.32
CA HIS A 143 24.27 -20.22 -9.61
C HIS A 143 25.76 -19.97 -9.88
N SER A 144 26.59 -20.21 -8.87
CA SER A 144 28.06 -20.23 -9.10
C SER A 144 28.41 -21.60 -9.64
N PRO A 145 29.06 -21.70 -10.82
CA PRO A 145 29.64 -22.96 -11.24
C PRO A 145 30.70 -23.35 -10.21
N GLY A 146 30.38 -24.41 -9.47
CA GLY A 146 31.35 -24.97 -8.55
C GLY A 146 32.53 -25.57 -9.36
N PHE A 147 33.73 -25.27 -8.95
CA PHE A 147 34.95 -25.90 -9.45
C PHE A 147 35.61 -26.62 -8.29
N ASP A 148 35.81 -27.94 -8.42
CA ASP A 148 36.57 -28.70 -7.42
C ASP A 148 38.06 -28.63 -7.79
N PRO A 149 38.88 -27.91 -7.01
CA PRO A 149 40.30 -27.74 -7.32
C PRO A 149 41.10 -29.04 -7.14
N PHE A 150 40.56 -30.03 -6.41
CA PHE A 150 41.24 -31.30 -6.19
C PHE A 150 40.95 -32.34 -7.28
N MET A 151 39.75 -32.28 -7.87
CA MET A 151 39.34 -33.20 -8.93
C MET A 151 39.47 -32.60 -10.33
N ASN A 152 39.77 -31.31 -10.43
CA ASN A 152 39.82 -30.55 -11.69
C ASN A 152 38.56 -30.74 -12.57
N THR A 153 37.41 -30.91 -11.91
CA THR A 153 36.11 -31.14 -12.55
C THR A 153 35.12 -30.09 -12.12
N PRO A 154 34.12 -29.74 -12.97
CA PRO A 154 33.01 -28.95 -12.53
C PRO A 154 32.28 -29.69 -11.40
N SER A 155 32.18 -29.07 -10.22
CA SER A 155 31.34 -29.56 -9.13
C SER A 155 29.91 -29.08 -9.29
N ASN A 156 28.99 -29.73 -8.59
CA ASN A 156 27.59 -29.28 -8.59
C ASN A 156 27.51 -27.82 -8.21
N SER A 157 26.82 -27.03 -9.04
CA SER A 157 26.58 -25.62 -8.78
C SER A 157 25.86 -25.45 -7.45
N THR A 158 26.45 -24.74 -6.53
CA THR A 158 25.78 -24.33 -5.29
C THR A 158 24.94 -23.10 -5.60
N ALA A 159 23.63 -23.24 -5.42
CA ALA A 159 22.71 -22.10 -5.51
C ALA A 159 22.79 -21.30 -4.21
N HIS A 160 23.22 -20.06 -4.30
CA HIS A 160 23.23 -19.13 -3.16
C HIS A 160 22.19 -18.04 -3.42
N SER A 161 21.28 -17.83 -2.47
CA SER A 161 20.37 -16.68 -2.49
C SER A 161 21.14 -15.45 -1.99
N ILE A 162 21.19 -14.42 -2.82
CA ILE A 162 21.72 -13.09 -2.43
C ILE A 162 20.59 -12.07 -2.50
N LYS A 163 20.64 -11.06 -1.61
CA LYS A 163 19.73 -9.92 -1.68
C LYS A 163 20.34 -8.84 -2.58
N GLU A 164 19.62 -8.49 -3.65
CA GLU A 164 19.93 -7.32 -4.47
C GLU A 164 19.00 -6.17 -4.11
N PHE A 165 19.56 -4.96 -4.01
CA PHE A 165 18.77 -3.75 -3.77
C PHE A 165 18.36 -3.13 -5.09
N ARG A 166 17.04 -2.94 -5.24
CA ARG A 166 16.44 -2.39 -6.46
C ARG A 166 15.42 -1.32 -6.12
N PRO A 167 15.15 -0.38 -7.05
CA PRO A 167 14.08 0.59 -6.86
C PRO A 167 12.71 -0.07 -7.04
N PHE A 168 11.76 0.31 -6.18
CA PHE A 168 10.36 -0.10 -6.21
C PHE A 168 9.45 1.12 -6.31
N LEU A 169 8.25 0.87 -6.82
CA LEU A 169 7.10 1.77 -6.76
C LEU A 169 6.06 1.17 -5.82
N PHE A 170 5.43 2.04 -5.05
CA PHE A 170 4.26 1.75 -4.24
C PHE A 170 3.13 2.67 -4.69
N ASP A 171 2.00 2.10 -5.09
CA ASP A 171 0.76 2.82 -5.41
C ASP A 171 -0.14 2.85 -4.18
N PHE A 172 -0.42 4.06 -3.68
CA PHE A 172 -1.28 4.24 -2.50
C PHE A 172 -2.74 3.82 -2.75
N TYR A 173 -3.25 3.89 -3.96
CA TYR A 173 -4.67 3.60 -4.19
C TYR A 173 -4.95 2.11 -4.35
N SER A 174 -4.07 1.37 -4.99
CA SER A 174 -4.19 -0.09 -5.12
C SER A 174 -3.52 -0.87 -3.99
N GLY A 175 -2.52 -0.29 -3.33
CA GLY A 175 -1.66 -0.99 -2.37
C GLY A 175 -0.53 -1.79 -3.01
N ASP A 176 -0.40 -1.72 -4.34
CA ASP A 176 0.57 -2.51 -5.09
C ASP A 176 2.00 -2.03 -4.88
N ILE A 177 2.89 -3.00 -4.68
CA ILE A 177 4.33 -2.79 -4.63
C ILE A 177 4.93 -3.51 -5.82
N THR A 178 5.62 -2.79 -6.69
CA THR A 178 6.21 -3.35 -7.91
C THR A 178 7.64 -2.88 -8.09
N GLU A 179 8.51 -3.72 -8.66
CA GLU A 179 9.84 -3.27 -9.06
C GLU A 179 9.72 -2.12 -10.08
N PHE A 180 10.54 -1.11 -9.93
CA PHE A 180 10.50 0.05 -10.82
C PHE A 180 10.82 -0.33 -12.25
N SER A 181 9.93 0.00 -13.16
CA SER A 181 10.21 0.04 -14.59
C SER A 181 9.59 1.29 -15.19
N LEU A 182 10.07 1.72 -16.37
CA LEU A 182 9.48 2.86 -17.06
C LEU A 182 8.05 2.56 -17.50
N GLU A 183 7.78 1.33 -17.85
CA GLU A 183 6.47 0.81 -18.26
C GLU A 183 5.48 0.91 -17.09
N LYS A 184 5.89 0.46 -15.89
CA LYS A 184 5.07 0.58 -14.68
C LYS A 184 4.83 2.04 -14.27
N LEU A 185 5.85 2.89 -14.38
CA LEU A 185 5.67 4.31 -14.13
C LEU A 185 4.69 4.94 -15.14
N GLU A 186 4.77 4.59 -16.43
CA GLU A 186 3.81 5.06 -17.45
C GLU A 186 2.39 4.56 -17.15
N GLU A 187 2.23 3.33 -16.66
CA GLU A 187 0.95 2.78 -16.23
C GLU A 187 0.34 3.63 -15.11
N TYR A 188 1.09 3.91 -14.06
CA TYR A 188 0.60 4.76 -12.95
C TYR A 188 0.32 6.20 -13.39
N LEU A 189 1.19 6.79 -14.21
CA LEU A 189 0.97 8.12 -14.77
C LEU A 189 -0.24 8.20 -15.71
N SER A 190 -0.74 7.05 -16.20
CA SER A 190 -1.88 7.03 -17.14
C SER A 190 -3.19 7.56 -16.52
N HIS A 191 -3.28 7.64 -15.21
CA HIS A 191 -4.37 8.30 -14.50
C HIS A 191 -4.38 9.84 -14.69
N ASP A 192 -3.29 10.43 -15.20
CA ASP A 192 -3.21 11.83 -15.66
C ASP A 192 -2.77 11.88 -17.13
N ILE A 193 -3.75 12.11 -18.02
CA ILE A 193 -3.54 12.10 -19.47
C ILE A 193 -2.44 13.09 -19.89
N SER A 194 -2.36 14.25 -19.25
CA SER A 194 -1.37 15.27 -19.59
C SER A 194 0.05 14.81 -19.23
N LEU A 195 0.23 14.29 -18.01
CA LEU A 195 1.55 13.84 -17.53
C LEU A 195 2.06 12.63 -18.31
N VAL A 196 1.19 11.63 -18.56
CA VAL A 196 1.62 10.45 -19.32
C VAL A 196 1.97 10.79 -20.76
N SER A 197 1.23 11.72 -21.40
CA SER A 197 1.51 12.16 -22.78
C SER A 197 2.87 12.86 -22.88
N GLU A 198 3.17 13.77 -21.95
CA GLU A 198 4.48 14.43 -21.87
C GLU A 198 5.60 13.41 -21.61
N PHE A 199 5.40 12.50 -20.65
CA PHE A 199 6.39 11.49 -20.30
C PHE A 199 6.68 10.54 -21.48
N LYS A 200 5.66 10.11 -22.21
CA LYS A 200 5.80 9.23 -23.38
C LYS A 200 6.64 9.86 -24.50
N GLN A 201 6.60 11.16 -24.68
CA GLN A 201 7.38 11.87 -25.68
C GLN A 201 8.88 11.92 -25.37
N LEU A 202 9.27 11.66 -24.13
CA LEU A 202 10.67 11.67 -23.74
C LEU A 202 11.41 10.45 -24.28
N ARG A 203 12.67 10.64 -24.70
CA ARG A 203 13.58 9.53 -24.99
C ARG A 203 13.85 8.70 -23.74
N LYS A 204 14.09 7.38 -23.87
CA LYS A 204 14.31 6.43 -22.77
C LYS A 204 15.29 6.94 -21.70
N LYS A 205 16.43 7.54 -22.11
CA LYS A 205 17.39 8.13 -21.18
C LYS A 205 16.79 9.26 -20.35
N LYS A 206 16.00 10.14 -20.98
CA LYS A 206 15.33 11.26 -20.29
C LYS A 206 14.18 10.79 -19.40
N LYS A 207 13.46 9.73 -19.78
CA LYS A 207 12.46 9.11 -18.92
C LYS A 207 13.08 8.64 -17.60
N LYS A 208 14.24 7.95 -17.65
CA LYS A 208 14.96 7.53 -16.44
C LYS A 208 15.42 8.70 -15.59
N GLU A 209 15.98 9.73 -16.21
CA GLU A 209 16.47 10.94 -15.53
C GLU A 209 15.35 11.70 -14.83
N TYR A 210 14.17 11.79 -15.46
CA TYR A 210 13.04 12.59 -14.97
C TYR A 210 11.97 11.78 -14.22
N ALA A 211 12.13 10.48 -14.04
CA ALA A 211 11.15 9.64 -13.36
C ALA A 211 10.70 10.23 -12.01
N ALA A 212 11.65 10.59 -11.15
CA ALA A 212 11.36 11.17 -9.84
C ALA A 212 10.62 12.52 -9.95
N LYS A 213 10.91 13.34 -10.99
CA LYS A 213 10.17 14.57 -11.26
C LYS A 213 8.72 14.29 -11.59
N TYR A 214 8.45 13.30 -12.46
CA TYR A 214 7.09 12.97 -12.86
C TYR A 214 6.28 12.32 -11.73
N ILE A 215 6.91 11.50 -10.88
CA ILE A 215 6.28 11.00 -9.64
C ILE A 215 5.85 12.20 -8.76
N ARG A 216 6.73 13.18 -8.55
CA ARG A 216 6.40 14.36 -7.74
C ARG A 216 5.25 15.17 -8.36
N LEU A 217 5.30 15.45 -9.67
CA LEU A 217 4.23 16.19 -10.36
C LEU A 217 2.89 15.44 -10.28
N PHE A 218 2.92 14.10 -10.39
CA PHE A 218 1.73 13.29 -10.21
C PHE A 218 1.17 13.43 -8.80
N ASN A 219 2.00 13.31 -7.77
CA ASN A 219 1.59 13.44 -6.38
C ASN A 219 1.05 14.84 -6.03
N GLU A 220 1.58 15.89 -6.67
CA GLU A 220 1.07 17.26 -6.52
C GLU A 220 -0.34 17.42 -7.10
N LYS A 221 -0.64 16.75 -8.22
CA LYS A 221 -1.96 16.78 -8.88
C LYS A 221 -2.97 15.78 -8.26
N HIS A 222 -2.48 14.68 -7.72
CA HIS A 222 -3.27 13.58 -7.14
C HIS A 222 -2.89 13.39 -5.67
N PRO A 223 -3.26 14.33 -4.80
CA PRO A 223 -2.91 14.24 -3.39
C PRO A 223 -3.62 13.07 -2.71
N VAL A 224 -2.95 12.47 -1.73
CA VAL A 224 -3.50 11.40 -0.89
C VAL A 224 -4.41 12.00 0.18
N PHE A 225 -5.50 11.30 0.47
CA PHE A 225 -6.43 11.63 1.54
C PHE A 225 -6.55 10.46 2.51
N PHE A 226 -6.56 10.78 3.79
CA PHE A 226 -6.83 9.82 4.85
C PHE A 226 -8.20 10.07 5.45
N PRO A 227 -8.91 9.04 5.94
CA PRO A 227 -10.13 9.23 6.70
C PRO A 227 -9.85 10.10 7.94
N LYS A 228 -10.81 10.94 8.29
CA LYS A 228 -10.74 11.67 9.55
C LYS A 228 -11.02 10.66 10.69
N GLY A 229 -10.05 10.46 11.57
CA GLY A 229 -10.16 9.59 12.73
C GLY A 229 -11.20 10.07 13.75
#